data_bbe7f58266c9ee79b6801feb1262250d
#
_entry.id   bbe7f58266c9ee79b6801feb1262250d
#
_cell.length_a   1.000
_cell.length_b   1.000
_cell.length_c   1.000
_cell.angle_alpha   90.00
_cell.angle_beta   90.00
_cell.angle_gamma   90.00
#
_symmetry.space_group_name_H-M   'P 1'
#
loop_
_entity.id
_entity.type
_entity.pdbx_description
1 polymer ?
#
loop_
_entity_poly.entity_id
_entity_poly.type
_entity_poly.pdbx_seq_one_letter_code
_entity_poly.pdbx_strand_id
1 'polypeptide(L)'
;MKKIPHVSLLIPCYNEEHRLSKNLNKIVKFLSKKPYAWELIIIDDGSKDKTSDIVSRQAAVESSIRLVKLKKNQGKGAAIRKGVLNATGNYIAFTDVDLSVSIETLDVMLTLLQSSAVVIGVRRRKGSSIKKHQPLYREFMGHIFTKYANIVLNVWVSHFTCGFKGFESSVAKQLFHTQRVPGWSFDAEVLYLAKRNGYAVCEHPVEWTNEENTKVNILRDAVLSFIDILRIRYYSFFGYYESVEKISRKNYMTDRKSTT
;
A
#
# COMPACT_ATOMS: atom_id res chain seq x y z
N MET A 1 19.40 21.33 7.69
CA MET A 1 18.98 19.88 7.71
C MET A 1 17.58 19.79 7.15
N LYS A 2 17.29 18.90 6.18
CA LYS A 2 15.90 18.66 5.72
C LYS A 2 15.11 18.04 6.88
N LYS A 3 13.98 18.64 7.23
CA LYS A 3 13.08 18.13 8.27
C LYS A 3 12.53 16.76 7.83
N ILE A 4 12.60 15.75 8.70
CA ILE A 4 12.04 14.41 8.41
C ILE A 4 10.53 14.57 8.19
N PRO A 5 9.96 14.07 7.09
CA PRO A 5 8.52 14.12 6.89
C PRO A 5 7.77 13.33 7.96
N HIS A 6 6.62 13.85 8.40
CA HIS A 6 5.72 13.09 9.28
C HIS A 6 5.14 11.88 8.56
N VAL A 7 4.80 12.06 7.28
CA VAL A 7 4.24 10.98 6.44
C VAL A 7 4.86 10.98 5.04
N SER A 8 5.11 9.77 4.53
CA SER A 8 5.35 9.49 3.12
C SER A 8 4.07 8.90 2.52
N LEU A 9 3.40 9.64 1.64
CA LEU A 9 2.27 9.12 0.88
C LEU A 9 2.77 8.55 -0.45
N LEU A 10 2.46 7.29 -0.71
CA LEU A 10 2.88 6.55 -1.90
C LEU A 10 1.71 6.34 -2.85
N ILE A 11 1.92 6.58 -4.14
CA ILE A 11 0.91 6.35 -5.19
C ILE A 11 1.55 5.57 -6.34
N PRO A 12 1.24 4.27 -6.48
CA PRO A 12 1.69 3.48 -7.61
C PRO A 12 0.90 3.86 -8.87
N CYS A 13 1.60 4.04 -9.98
CA CYS A 13 1.02 4.39 -11.28
C CYS A 13 1.59 3.49 -12.39
N TYR A 14 0.73 3.09 -13.32
CA TYR A 14 1.12 2.45 -14.57
C TYR A 14 0.16 2.86 -15.69
N ASN A 15 0.63 3.69 -16.63
CA ASN A 15 -0.18 4.30 -17.69
C ASN A 15 -1.43 5.03 -17.13
N GLU A 16 -1.23 5.94 -16.19
CA GLU A 16 -2.29 6.64 -15.45
C GLU A 16 -2.36 8.14 -15.77
N GLU A 17 -1.93 8.58 -16.96
CA GLU A 17 -1.87 9.99 -17.32
C GLU A 17 -3.19 10.74 -17.08
N HIS A 18 -4.34 10.14 -17.40
CA HIS A 18 -5.64 10.77 -17.25
C HIS A 18 -6.07 10.92 -15.78
N ARG A 19 -5.94 9.83 -14.99
CA ARG A 19 -6.31 9.86 -13.57
C ARG A 19 -5.36 10.71 -12.76
N LEU A 20 -4.08 10.62 -13.06
CA LEU A 20 -3.05 11.41 -12.39
C LEU A 20 -3.23 12.90 -12.66
N SER A 21 -3.48 13.31 -13.90
CA SER A 21 -3.77 14.70 -14.25
C SER A 21 -4.97 15.26 -13.48
N LYS A 22 -6.01 14.44 -13.28
CA LYS A 22 -7.22 14.83 -12.54
C LYS A 22 -6.99 14.93 -11.03
N ASN A 23 -6.24 13.99 -10.44
CA ASN A 23 -6.22 13.78 -9.01
C ASN A 23 -4.96 14.32 -8.31
N LEU A 24 -3.84 14.49 -9.02
CA LEU A 24 -2.58 14.93 -8.42
C LEU A 24 -2.72 16.28 -7.71
N ASN A 25 -3.36 17.26 -8.36
CA ASN A 25 -3.59 18.57 -7.75
C ASN A 25 -4.48 18.51 -6.50
N LYS A 26 -5.47 17.59 -6.48
CA LYS A 26 -6.32 17.37 -5.31
C LYS A 26 -5.50 16.83 -4.14
N ILE A 27 -4.63 15.86 -4.40
CA ILE A 27 -3.74 15.27 -3.39
C ILE A 27 -2.76 16.31 -2.84
N VAL A 28 -2.09 17.05 -3.72
CA VAL A 28 -1.14 18.10 -3.33
C VAL A 28 -1.83 19.19 -2.51
N LYS A 29 -2.99 19.67 -2.97
CA LYS A 29 -3.80 20.67 -2.24
C LYS A 29 -4.24 20.18 -0.85
N PHE A 30 -4.51 18.88 -0.71
CA PHE A 30 -4.83 18.29 0.59
C PHE A 30 -3.60 18.26 1.49
N LEU A 31 -2.46 17.79 0.99
CA LEU A 31 -1.22 17.69 1.76
C LEU A 31 -0.66 19.05 2.14
N SER A 32 -0.71 20.06 1.26
CA SER A 32 -0.20 21.41 1.52
C SER A 32 -0.93 22.16 2.65
N LYS A 33 -2.14 21.73 3.00
CA LYS A 33 -2.89 22.27 4.14
C LYS A 33 -2.50 21.64 5.49
N LYS A 34 -1.63 20.64 5.51
CA LYS A 34 -1.27 19.94 6.75
C LYS A 34 -0.24 20.72 7.55
N PRO A 35 -0.35 20.71 8.90
CA PRO A 35 0.58 21.43 9.78
C PRO A 35 1.93 20.73 9.95
N TYR A 36 2.14 19.59 9.28
CA TYR A 36 3.35 18.78 9.36
C TYR A 36 4.03 18.63 8.00
N ALA A 37 5.33 18.33 8.04
CA ALA A 37 6.08 18.02 6.82
C ALA A 37 5.62 16.69 6.22
N TRP A 38 5.51 16.63 4.89
CA TRP A 38 5.09 15.45 4.13
C TRP A 38 5.98 15.26 2.92
N GLU A 39 6.02 14.04 2.40
CA GLU A 39 6.48 13.74 1.06
C GLU A 39 5.44 12.93 0.29
N LEU A 40 5.33 13.20 -0.99
CA LEU A 40 4.48 12.45 -1.94
C LEU A 40 5.39 11.72 -2.93
N ILE A 41 5.38 10.41 -2.90
CA ILE A 41 6.18 9.58 -3.81
C ILE A 41 5.24 8.94 -4.82
N ILE A 42 5.32 9.36 -6.06
CA ILE A 42 4.64 8.70 -7.18
C ILE A 42 5.59 7.65 -7.72
N ILE A 43 5.13 6.39 -7.75
CA ILE A 43 5.93 5.27 -8.24
C ILE A 43 5.40 4.90 -9.63
N ASP A 44 6.17 5.25 -10.65
CA ASP A 44 5.86 4.88 -12.03
C ASP A 44 6.40 3.48 -12.35
N ASP A 45 5.51 2.51 -12.48
CA ASP A 45 5.84 1.12 -12.79
C ASP A 45 6.12 0.90 -14.30
N GLY A 46 6.94 1.77 -14.89
CA GLY A 46 7.39 1.67 -16.27
C GLY A 46 6.33 2.05 -17.30
N SER A 47 5.59 3.14 -17.05
CA SER A 47 4.58 3.69 -17.96
C SER A 47 5.17 4.05 -19.32
N LYS A 48 4.31 3.95 -20.36
CA LYS A 48 4.60 4.31 -21.74
C LYS A 48 3.86 5.57 -22.20
N ASP A 49 2.94 6.08 -21.37
CA ASP A 49 2.19 7.32 -21.56
C ASP A 49 2.88 8.50 -20.87
N LYS A 50 2.18 9.63 -20.75
CA LYS A 50 2.70 10.86 -20.13
C LYS A 50 2.71 10.85 -18.59
N THR A 51 2.49 9.69 -17.94
CA THR A 51 2.48 9.58 -16.47
C THR A 51 3.74 10.17 -15.83
N SER A 52 4.93 9.73 -16.26
CA SER A 52 6.21 10.25 -15.73
C SER A 52 6.38 11.75 -15.94
N ASP A 53 5.98 12.28 -17.12
CA ASP A 53 6.17 13.69 -17.47
C ASP A 53 5.29 14.61 -16.59
N ILE A 54 4.07 14.16 -16.29
CA ILE A 54 3.14 14.88 -15.40
C ILE A 54 3.77 15.03 -14.01
N VAL A 55 4.31 13.92 -13.46
CA VAL A 55 4.94 13.92 -12.14
C VAL A 55 6.20 14.78 -12.12
N SER A 56 7.06 14.65 -13.15
CA SER A 56 8.31 15.40 -13.24
C SER A 56 8.09 16.91 -13.25
N ARG A 57 7.07 17.38 -13.98
CA ARG A 57 6.67 18.80 -14.00
C ARG A 57 6.21 19.26 -12.62
N GLN A 58 5.43 18.46 -11.91
CA GLN A 58 4.98 18.85 -10.57
C GLN A 58 6.10 18.81 -9.54
N ALA A 59 7.02 17.84 -9.62
CA ALA A 59 8.18 17.73 -8.75
C ALA A 59 9.21 18.87 -8.96
N ALA A 60 9.23 19.49 -10.13
CA ALA A 60 10.05 20.67 -10.40
C ALA A 60 9.56 21.93 -9.66
N VAL A 61 8.27 21.99 -9.33
CA VAL A 61 7.64 23.12 -8.64
C VAL A 61 7.53 22.86 -7.12
N GLU A 62 7.29 21.61 -6.72
CA GLU A 62 7.09 21.21 -5.32
C GLU A 62 8.11 20.14 -4.90
N SER A 63 9.08 20.54 -4.12
CA SER A 63 10.21 19.68 -3.71
C SER A 63 9.82 18.50 -2.81
N SER A 64 8.62 18.53 -2.22
CA SER A 64 8.06 17.43 -1.43
C SER A 64 7.50 16.31 -2.31
N ILE A 65 7.45 16.50 -3.64
CA ILE A 65 7.00 15.49 -4.60
C ILE A 65 8.22 14.82 -5.24
N ARG A 66 8.18 13.49 -5.29
CA ARG A 66 9.26 12.68 -5.87
C ARG A 66 8.70 11.65 -6.83
N LEU A 67 9.38 11.50 -7.96
CA LEU A 67 9.14 10.40 -8.91
C LEU A 67 10.14 9.26 -8.65
N VAL A 68 9.61 8.06 -8.45
CA VAL A 68 10.41 6.82 -8.45
C VAL A 68 9.98 6.00 -9.66
N LYS A 69 10.85 5.88 -10.66
CA LYS A 69 10.54 5.20 -11.93
C LYS A 69 11.20 3.82 -12.00
N LEU A 70 10.42 2.81 -12.37
CA LEU A 70 10.89 1.49 -12.70
C LEU A 70 11.18 1.40 -14.21
N LYS A 71 12.19 0.61 -14.60
CA LYS A 71 12.57 0.46 -16.02
C LYS A 71 11.49 -0.21 -16.88
N LYS A 72 10.66 -1.08 -16.28
CA LYS A 72 9.55 -1.82 -16.92
C LYS A 72 8.49 -2.15 -15.88
N ASN A 73 7.28 -2.48 -16.34
CA ASN A 73 6.21 -2.92 -15.46
C ASN A 73 6.62 -4.19 -14.71
N GLN A 74 6.55 -4.14 -13.40
CA GLN A 74 6.88 -5.23 -12.48
C GLN A 74 5.70 -5.63 -11.61
N GLY A 75 4.61 -4.86 -11.64
CA GLY A 75 3.39 -5.06 -10.87
C GLY A 75 3.27 -4.17 -9.65
N LYS A 76 2.03 -4.00 -9.18
CA LYS A 76 1.69 -3.06 -8.10
C LYS A 76 2.48 -3.32 -6.81
N GLY A 77 2.64 -4.59 -6.42
CA GLY A 77 3.41 -4.95 -5.23
C GLY A 77 4.88 -4.57 -5.32
N ALA A 78 5.51 -4.76 -6.49
CA ALA A 78 6.89 -4.34 -6.73
C ALA A 78 7.04 -2.82 -6.72
N ALA A 79 6.08 -2.08 -7.30
CA ALA A 79 6.05 -0.63 -7.28
C ALA A 79 5.93 -0.09 -5.84
N ILE A 80 4.95 -0.57 -5.06
CA ILE A 80 4.78 -0.17 -3.65
C ILE A 80 6.03 -0.51 -2.84
N ARG A 81 6.59 -1.72 -2.98
CA ARG A 81 7.85 -2.11 -2.33
C ARG A 81 8.97 -1.11 -2.62
N LYS A 82 9.14 -0.72 -3.89
CA LYS A 82 10.14 0.27 -4.28
C LYS A 82 9.87 1.61 -3.63
N GLY A 83 8.62 2.06 -3.56
CA GLY A 83 8.20 3.28 -2.88
C GLY A 83 8.52 3.25 -1.38
N VAL A 84 8.11 2.19 -0.67
CA VAL A 84 8.35 2.02 0.78
C VAL A 84 9.84 2.07 1.11
N LEU A 85 10.68 1.39 0.34
CA LEU A 85 12.13 1.37 0.56
C LEU A 85 12.82 2.72 0.25
N ASN A 86 12.15 3.62 -0.48
CA ASN A 86 12.62 4.99 -0.76
C ASN A 86 11.96 6.06 0.13
N ALA A 87 10.96 5.69 0.93
CA ALA A 87 10.26 6.60 1.82
C ALA A 87 11.11 7.00 3.02
N THR A 88 10.98 8.26 3.47
CA THR A 88 11.76 8.83 4.57
C THR A 88 10.92 9.30 5.76
N GLY A 89 9.60 9.30 5.62
CA GLY A 89 8.67 9.73 6.67
C GLY A 89 8.58 8.77 7.85
N ASN A 90 8.09 9.28 8.99
CA ASN A 90 7.84 8.49 10.20
C ASN A 90 6.72 7.48 10.02
N TYR A 91 5.72 7.84 9.22
CA TYR A 91 4.64 6.96 8.77
C TYR A 91 4.69 6.82 7.26
N ILE A 92 4.34 5.65 6.76
CA ILE A 92 4.26 5.35 5.33
C ILE A 92 2.83 4.90 5.02
N ALA A 93 2.16 5.63 4.14
CA ALA A 93 0.84 5.26 3.66
C ALA A 93 0.85 5.13 2.14
N PHE A 94 0.02 4.26 1.58
CA PHE A 94 -0.22 4.23 0.16
C PHE A 94 -1.71 4.25 -0.17
N THR A 95 -2.03 4.81 -1.32
CA THR A 95 -3.38 4.83 -1.89
C THR A 95 -3.32 4.72 -3.41
N ASP A 96 -4.45 4.37 -4.01
CA ASP A 96 -4.58 4.31 -5.47
C ASP A 96 -4.77 5.72 -6.06
N VAL A 97 -4.26 5.92 -7.27
CA VAL A 97 -4.35 7.21 -7.99
C VAL A 97 -5.78 7.62 -8.33
N ASP A 98 -6.71 6.66 -8.37
CA ASP A 98 -8.12 6.91 -8.68
C ASP A 98 -8.90 7.53 -7.50
N LEU A 99 -8.31 7.51 -6.29
CA LEU A 99 -8.94 7.97 -5.07
C LEU A 99 -10.31 7.30 -4.80
N SER A 100 -10.42 6.01 -5.13
CA SER A 100 -11.58 5.19 -4.76
C SER A 100 -11.88 5.22 -3.26
N VAL A 101 -10.85 5.40 -2.44
CA VAL A 101 -10.95 5.82 -1.04
C VAL A 101 -10.54 7.28 -0.96
N SER A 102 -11.32 8.09 -0.25
CA SER A 102 -11.04 9.52 -0.11
C SER A 102 -9.68 9.78 0.53
N ILE A 103 -8.97 10.80 0.04
CA ILE A 103 -7.63 11.18 0.56
C ILE A 103 -7.70 11.65 2.01
N GLU A 104 -8.84 12.18 2.45
CA GLU A 104 -9.09 12.61 3.82
C GLU A 104 -8.97 11.46 4.83
N THR A 105 -9.11 10.21 4.38
CA THR A 105 -8.85 9.01 5.18
C THR A 105 -7.43 8.98 5.75
N LEU A 106 -6.47 9.67 5.13
CA LEU A 106 -5.10 9.77 5.63
C LEU A 106 -5.03 10.33 7.05
N ASP A 107 -5.82 11.34 7.38
CA ASP A 107 -5.81 11.95 8.73
C ASP A 107 -6.21 10.95 9.81
N VAL A 108 -7.26 10.19 9.54
CA VAL A 108 -7.73 9.14 10.47
C VAL A 108 -6.69 8.03 10.59
N MET A 109 -6.10 7.60 9.47
CA MET A 109 -5.05 6.58 9.49
C MET A 109 -3.83 7.00 10.28
N LEU A 110 -3.37 8.25 10.14
CA LEU A 110 -2.25 8.79 10.92
C LEU A 110 -2.56 8.84 12.41
N THR A 111 -3.80 9.15 12.80
CA THR A 111 -4.24 9.09 14.19
C THR A 111 -4.19 7.65 14.74
N LEU A 112 -4.70 6.68 13.98
CA LEU A 112 -4.68 5.28 14.38
C LEU A 112 -3.27 4.69 14.44
N LEU A 113 -2.36 5.15 13.58
CA LEU A 113 -0.95 4.73 13.57
C LEU A 113 -0.17 5.20 14.81
N GLN A 114 -0.69 6.12 15.59
CA GLN A 114 -0.08 6.47 16.90
C GLN A 114 -0.16 5.32 17.91
N SER A 115 -1.15 4.44 17.76
CA SER A 115 -1.38 3.28 18.64
C SER A 115 -1.25 1.92 17.95
N SER A 116 -1.09 1.89 16.63
CA SER A 116 -1.06 0.66 15.83
C SER A 116 0.06 0.71 14.80
N ALA A 117 0.83 -0.34 14.68
CA ALA A 117 1.92 -0.40 13.69
C ALA A 117 1.43 -0.55 12.25
N VAL A 118 0.23 -1.13 12.04
CA VAL A 118 -0.40 -1.39 10.74
C VAL A 118 -1.87 -1.00 10.79
N VAL A 119 -2.30 -0.15 9.86
CA VAL A 119 -3.70 0.25 9.70
C VAL A 119 -4.13 0.00 8.25
N ILE A 120 -5.27 -0.65 8.06
CA ILE A 120 -5.82 -0.92 6.73
C ILE A 120 -7.23 -0.37 6.59
N GLY A 121 -7.53 0.22 5.43
CA GLY A 121 -8.90 0.55 5.06
C GLY A 121 -9.69 -0.71 4.74
N VAL A 122 -10.94 -0.80 5.19
CA VAL A 122 -11.84 -1.91 4.86
C VAL A 122 -13.17 -1.39 4.37
N ARG A 123 -13.68 -1.99 3.27
CA ARG A 123 -14.96 -1.57 2.64
C ARG A 123 -16.15 -2.43 3.05
N ARG A 124 -15.97 -3.42 3.90
CA ARG A 124 -16.98 -4.45 4.24
C ARG A 124 -17.06 -4.69 5.74
N ARG A 125 -17.07 -3.62 6.50
CA ARG A 125 -17.24 -3.65 7.95
C ARG A 125 -18.34 -2.68 8.35
N LYS A 126 -18.97 -2.88 9.50
CA LYS A 126 -19.93 -1.91 10.06
C LYS A 126 -19.27 -0.53 10.11
N GLY A 127 -19.92 0.46 9.53
CA GLY A 127 -19.37 1.82 9.37
C GLY A 127 -18.72 2.11 8.01
N SER A 128 -18.49 1.10 7.14
CA SER A 128 -18.10 1.34 5.75
C SER A 128 -19.30 1.79 4.92
N SER A 129 -19.04 2.61 3.90
CA SER A 129 -20.03 3.04 2.91
C SER A 129 -19.51 2.77 1.51
N ILE A 130 -20.35 2.17 0.66
CA ILE A 130 -20.05 1.96 -0.76
C ILE A 130 -20.99 2.87 -1.54
N LYS A 131 -20.49 4.01 -2.07
CA LYS A 131 -21.28 4.96 -2.84
C LYS A 131 -21.65 4.45 -4.23
N LYS A 132 -20.76 3.69 -4.86
CA LYS A 132 -20.99 3.07 -6.16
C LYS A 132 -20.50 1.63 -6.11
N HIS A 133 -21.42 0.68 -6.32
CA HIS A 133 -21.12 -0.74 -6.27
C HIS A 133 -20.35 -1.22 -7.49
N GLN A 134 -19.55 -2.23 -7.31
CA GLN A 134 -19.00 -3.05 -8.39
C GLN A 134 -20.09 -3.98 -8.93
N PRO A 135 -19.93 -4.54 -10.14
CA PRO A 135 -20.75 -5.65 -10.59
C PRO A 135 -20.76 -6.79 -9.56
N LEU A 136 -21.94 -7.38 -9.30
CA LEU A 136 -22.15 -8.38 -8.25
C LEU A 136 -21.15 -9.55 -8.30
N TYR A 137 -20.79 -10.01 -9.50
CA TYR A 137 -19.81 -11.09 -9.66
C TYR A 137 -18.42 -10.73 -9.12
N ARG A 138 -17.98 -9.45 -9.24
CA ARG A 138 -16.71 -8.97 -8.67
C ARG A 138 -16.76 -8.91 -7.14
N GLU A 139 -17.88 -8.49 -6.59
CA GLU A 139 -18.08 -8.47 -5.14
C GLU A 139 -18.05 -9.89 -4.59
N PHE A 140 -18.73 -10.83 -5.25
CA PHE A 140 -18.75 -12.23 -4.88
C PHE A 140 -17.35 -12.87 -4.95
N MET A 141 -16.62 -12.69 -6.07
CA MET A 141 -15.25 -13.16 -6.21
C MET A 141 -14.31 -12.59 -5.14
N GLY A 142 -14.48 -11.32 -4.80
CA GLY A 142 -13.73 -10.69 -3.72
C GLY A 142 -14.04 -11.27 -2.32
N HIS A 143 -15.28 -11.73 -2.08
CA HIS A 143 -15.62 -12.45 -0.85
C HIS A 143 -14.97 -13.84 -0.80
N ILE A 144 -15.06 -14.60 -1.92
CA ILE A 144 -14.40 -15.90 -2.02
C ILE A 144 -12.89 -15.76 -1.78
N PHE A 145 -12.26 -14.80 -2.47
CA PHE A 145 -10.83 -14.55 -2.31
C PHE A 145 -10.46 -14.21 -0.85
N THR A 146 -11.22 -13.32 -0.21
CA THR A 146 -10.96 -12.93 1.19
C THR A 146 -11.08 -14.14 2.12
N LYS A 147 -12.13 -14.96 1.97
CA LYS A 147 -12.34 -16.18 2.77
C LYS A 147 -11.21 -17.19 2.56
N TYR A 148 -10.86 -17.45 1.30
CA TYR A 148 -9.77 -18.34 0.92
C TYR A 148 -8.42 -17.88 1.51
N ALA A 149 -8.05 -16.60 1.32
CA ALA A 149 -6.82 -16.05 1.83
C ALA A 149 -6.75 -16.08 3.36
N ASN A 150 -7.85 -15.78 4.05
CA ASN A 150 -7.94 -15.89 5.51
C ASN A 150 -7.68 -17.32 6.00
N ILE A 151 -8.28 -18.32 5.35
CA ILE A 151 -8.10 -19.74 5.72
C ILE A 151 -6.66 -20.19 5.45
N VAL A 152 -6.16 -19.95 4.24
CA VAL A 152 -4.84 -20.44 3.82
C VAL A 152 -3.72 -19.73 4.58
N LEU A 153 -3.81 -18.41 4.76
CA LEU A 153 -2.78 -17.62 5.44
C LEU A 153 -3.00 -17.50 6.95
N ASN A 154 -4.19 -17.86 7.44
CA ASN A 154 -4.58 -17.69 8.83
C ASN A 154 -4.41 -16.22 9.32
N VAL A 155 -4.87 -15.21 8.53
CA VAL A 155 -4.68 -13.79 8.85
C VAL A 155 -5.90 -13.17 9.54
N TRP A 156 -7.10 -13.47 9.07
CA TRP A 156 -8.40 -13.07 9.62
C TRP A 156 -8.64 -11.56 9.61
N VAL A 157 -8.58 -10.98 8.41
CA VAL A 157 -8.99 -9.60 8.13
C VAL A 157 -10.29 -9.56 7.34
N SER A 158 -11.06 -8.48 7.48
CA SER A 158 -12.34 -8.30 6.76
C SER A 158 -12.13 -8.11 5.26
N HIS A 159 -10.98 -7.54 4.85
CA HIS A 159 -10.70 -7.25 3.46
C HIS A 159 -9.21 -7.04 3.17
N PHE A 160 -8.66 -7.75 2.18
CA PHE A 160 -7.25 -7.62 1.81
C PHE A 160 -6.98 -6.48 0.83
N THR A 161 -7.84 -6.30 -0.16
CA THR A 161 -7.55 -5.56 -1.40
C THR A 161 -8.00 -4.10 -1.39
N CYS A 162 -8.24 -3.49 -0.21
CA CYS A 162 -8.46 -2.05 -0.14
C CYS A 162 -7.14 -1.31 -0.41
N GLY A 163 -7.15 -0.39 -1.39
CA GLY A 163 -5.97 0.32 -1.84
C GLY A 163 -5.38 1.30 -0.82
N PHE A 164 -6.04 1.56 0.32
CA PHE A 164 -5.53 2.48 1.34
C PHE A 164 -5.01 1.72 2.56
N LYS A 165 -3.69 1.80 2.80
CA LYS A 165 -3.02 1.21 3.96
C LYS A 165 -1.95 2.13 4.51
N GLY A 166 -1.76 2.10 5.83
CA GLY A 166 -0.75 2.87 6.54
C GLY A 166 0.06 2.01 7.49
N PHE A 167 1.29 2.40 7.72
CA PHE A 167 2.27 1.67 8.52
C PHE A 167 3.17 2.64 9.28
N GLU A 168 3.64 2.24 10.46
CA GLU A 168 4.85 2.80 11.04
C GLU A 168 6.05 2.53 10.11
N SER A 169 6.94 3.51 9.92
CA SER A 169 8.00 3.43 8.92
C SER A 169 8.93 2.23 9.10
N SER A 170 9.34 1.95 10.32
CA SER A 170 10.20 0.82 10.65
C SER A 170 9.54 -0.52 10.29
N VAL A 171 8.26 -0.66 10.62
CA VAL A 171 7.45 -1.85 10.32
C VAL A 171 7.23 -1.99 8.82
N ALA A 172 6.86 -0.89 8.11
CA ALA A 172 6.74 -0.92 6.65
C ALA A 172 8.03 -1.43 5.99
N LYS A 173 9.17 -0.85 6.35
CA LYS A 173 10.47 -1.24 5.77
C LYS A 173 10.79 -2.70 6.02
N GLN A 174 10.56 -3.20 7.23
CA GLN A 174 10.74 -4.61 7.57
C GLN A 174 9.86 -5.52 6.70
N LEU A 175 8.56 -5.26 6.64
CA LEU A 175 7.60 -6.09 5.91
C LEU A 175 7.89 -6.08 4.40
N PHE A 176 8.08 -4.89 3.81
CA PHE A 176 8.31 -4.74 2.37
C PHE A 176 9.72 -5.15 1.93
N HIS A 177 10.72 -5.13 2.82
CA HIS A 177 12.02 -5.73 2.52
C HIS A 177 11.90 -7.25 2.29
N THR A 178 11.05 -7.89 3.08
CA THR A 178 10.80 -9.33 3.04
C THR A 178 9.79 -9.75 1.95
N GLN A 179 8.90 -8.86 1.54
CA GLN A 179 7.85 -9.08 0.54
C GLN A 179 8.43 -9.55 -0.81
N ARG A 180 7.80 -10.56 -1.44
CA ARG A 180 8.24 -11.25 -2.67
C ARG A 180 7.23 -11.24 -3.80
N VAL A 181 5.91 -11.16 -3.50
CA VAL A 181 4.84 -11.17 -4.50
C VAL A 181 4.77 -9.81 -5.21
N PRO A 182 5.10 -9.72 -6.51
CA PRO A 182 5.15 -8.44 -7.20
C PRO A 182 3.78 -7.94 -7.67
N GLY A 183 2.79 -8.84 -7.78
CA GLY A 183 1.46 -8.60 -8.34
C GLY A 183 0.45 -8.05 -7.32
N TRP A 184 -0.83 -8.28 -7.62
CA TRP A 184 -1.97 -7.76 -6.84
C TRP A 184 -2.10 -8.37 -5.44
N SER A 185 -1.59 -9.60 -5.24
CA SER A 185 -1.69 -10.30 -3.96
C SER A 185 -0.64 -9.88 -2.93
N PHE A 186 0.21 -8.88 -3.23
CA PHE A 186 1.17 -8.33 -2.27
C PHE A 186 0.50 -7.86 -0.97
N ASP A 187 -0.72 -7.35 -1.07
CA ASP A 187 -1.51 -6.93 0.09
C ASP A 187 -1.72 -8.09 1.08
N ALA A 188 -2.06 -9.28 0.57
CA ALA A 188 -2.24 -10.46 1.40
C ALA A 188 -0.90 -10.93 2.01
N GLU A 189 0.18 -10.86 1.23
CA GLU A 189 1.53 -11.20 1.71
C GLU A 189 1.98 -10.27 2.84
N VAL A 190 1.83 -8.96 2.68
CA VAL A 190 2.24 -7.98 3.69
C VAL A 190 1.45 -8.15 4.99
N LEU A 191 0.14 -8.42 4.92
CA LEU A 191 -0.67 -8.68 6.11
C LEU A 191 -0.33 -10.04 6.76
N TYR A 192 0.00 -11.05 5.96
CA TYR A 192 0.53 -12.31 6.45
C TYR A 192 1.86 -12.10 7.20
N LEU A 193 2.79 -11.34 6.62
CA LEU A 193 4.06 -11.01 7.24
C LEU A 193 3.89 -10.17 8.51
N ALA A 194 2.95 -9.22 8.53
CA ALA A 194 2.61 -8.45 9.71
C ALA A 194 2.17 -9.37 10.85
N LYS A 195 1.22 -10.26 10.61
CA LYS A 195 0.76 -11.23 11.60
C LYS A 195 1.88 -12.16 12.07
N ARG A 196 2.68 -12.70 11.14
CA ARG A 196 3.82 -13.59 11.45
C ARG A 196 4.84 -12.90 12.36
N ASN A 197 5.06 -11.61 12.21
CA ASN A 197 5.94 -10.80 13.03
C ASN A 197 5.29 -10.29 14.34
N GLY A 198 4.05 -10.67 14.63
CA GLY A 198 3.32 -10.29 15.84
C GLY A 198 2.72 -8.88 15.81
N TYR A 199 2.65 -8.24 14.66
CA TYR A 199 2.00 -6.93 14.53
C TYR A 199 0.48 -7.09 14.43
N ALA A 200 -0.23 -6.39 15.31
CA ALA A 200 -1.68 -6.26 15.21
C ALA A 200 -2.05 -5.39 14.01
N VAL A 201 -3.10 -5.80 13.28
CA VAL A 201 -3.63 -5.05 12.14
C VAL A 201 -4.91 -4.34 12.59
N CYS A 202 -4.89 -3.02 12.59
CA CYS A 202 -6.07 -2.19 12.85
C CYS A 202 -6.88 -2.01 11.55
N GLU A 203 -8.15 -2.35 11.59
CA GLU A 203 -9.08 -2.19 10.47
C GLU A 203 -9.91 -0.92 10.62
N HIS A 204 -9.82 0.00 9.67
CA HIS A 204 -10.63 1.21 9.64
C HIS A 204 -11.69 1.13 8.52
N PRO A 205 -13.00 1.26 8.85
CA PRO A 205 -14.06 1.32 7.85
C PRO A 205 -13.89 2.57 6.97
N VAL A 206 -13.90 2.39 5.64
CA VAL A 206 -13.75 3.50 4.70
C VAL A 206 -14.97 3.69 3.83
N GLU A 207 -15.17 4.92 3.36
CA GLU A 207 -16.04 5.23 2.25
C GLU A 207 -15.32 4.87 0.95
N TRP A 208 -15.98 4.10 0.11
CA TRP A 208 -15.40 3.61 -1.13
C TRP A 208 -16.32 3.85 -2.33
N THR A 209 -15.73 4.29 -3.45
CA THR A 209 -16.43 4.54 -4.71
C THR A 209 -15.79 3.72 -5.82
N ASN A 210 -16.60 2.95 -6.57
CA ASN A 210 -16.09 2.19 -7.70
C ASN A 210 -15.72 3.10 -8.87
N GLU A 211 -14.49 2.98 -9.37
CA GLU A 211 -14.04 3.58 -10.62
C GLU A 211 -14.15 2.55 -11.77
N GLU A 212 -14.89 2.92 -12.83
CA GLU A 212 -15.25 1.97 -13.90
C GLU A 212 -14.08 1.56 -14.80
N ASN A 213 -13.12 2.44 -15.02
CA ASN A 213 -11.96 2.20 -15.89
C ASN A 213 -10.87 1.39 -15.20
N THR A 214 -11.17 0.16 -14.80
CA THR A 214 -10.17 -0.72 -14.17
C THR A 214 -9.24 -1.36 -15.20
N LYS A 215 -7.95 -1.44 -14.88
CA LYS A 215 -6.93 -2.16 -15.67
C LYS A 215 -6.79 -3.63 -15.27
N VAL A 216 -7.55 -4.08 -14.28
CA VAL A 216 -7.51 -5.46 -13.79
C VAL A 216 -8.18 -6.38 -14.79
N ASN A 217 -7.41 -7.33 -15.33
CA ASN A 217 -7.97 -8.47 -16.08
C ASN A 217 -8.53 -9.49 -15.09
N ILE A 218 -9.88 -9.51 -14.97
CA ILE A 218 -10.55 -10.19 -13.87
C ILE A 218 -10.21 -11.68 -13.82
N LEU A 219 -10.24 -12.37 -14.95
CA LEU A 219 -10.01 -13.84 -14.98
C LEU A 219 -8.54 -14.16 -14.70
N ARG A 220 -7.63 -13.50 -15.42
CA ARG A 220 -6.20 -13.75 -15.29
C ARG A 220 -5.69 -13.35 -13.89
N ASP A 221 -6.03 -12.16 -13.44
CA ASP A 221 -5.52 -11.62 -12.18
C ASP A 221 -6.15 -12.32 -10.98
N ALA A 222 -7.42 -12.79 -11.09
CA ALA A 222 -8.03 -13.63 -10.07
C ALA A 222 -7.28 -14.96 -9.93
N VAL A 223 -7.08 -15.71 -11.03
CA VAL A 223 -6.36 -16.99 -10.99
C VAL A 223 -4.96 -16.81 -10.42
N LEU A 224 -4.21 -15.80 -10.89
CA LEU A 224 -2.88 -15.51 -10.36
C LEU A 224 -2.93 -15.17 -8.87
N SER A 225 -3.95 -14.44 -8.41
CA SER A 225 -4.10 -14.11 -6.99
C SER A 225 -4.34 -15.36 -6.13
N PHE A 226 -5.13 -16.32 -6.59
CA PHE A 226 -5.30 -17.59 -5.86
C PHE A 226 -3.99 -18.38 -5.78
N ILE A 227 -3.23 -18.44 -6.88
CA ILE A 227 -1.91 -19.09 -6.92
C ILE A 227 -0.92 -18.38 -5.98
N ASP A 228 -0.93 -17.05 -5.96
CA ASP A 228 -0.03 -16.27 -5.11
C ASP A 228 -0.27 -16.54 -3.61
N ILE A 229 -1.53 -16.76 -3.19
CA ILE A 229 -1.82 -17.14 -1.79
C ILE A 229 -1.12 -18.47 -1.42
N LEU A 230 -1.15 -19.47 -2.32
CA LEU A 230 -0.42 -20.73 -2.11
C LEU A 230 1.09 -20.50 -2.13
N ARG A 231 1.58 -19.64 -3.03
CA ARG A 231 3.00 -19.26 -3.13
C ARG A 231 3.50 -18.59 -1.84
N ILE A 232 2.69 -17.74 -1.20
CA ILE A 232 3.02 -17.15 0.10
C ILE A 232 3.19 -18.24 1.17
N ARG A 233 2.30 -19.23 1.20
CA ARG A 233 2.45 -20.38 2.13
C ARG A 233 3.68 -21.21 1.82
N TYR A 234 3.94 -21.48 0.56
CA TYR A 234 5.15 -22.18 0.11
C TYR A 234 6.42 -21.42 0.58
N TYR A 235 6.51 -20.12 0.33
CA TYR A 235 7.65 -19.31 0.77
C TYR A 235 7.82 -19.35 2.30
N SER A 236 6.72 -19.34 3.03
CA SER A 236 6.76 -19.45 4.48
C SER A 236 7.26 -20.81 4.95
N PHE A 237 6.75 -21.89 4.36
CA PHE A 237 7.11 -23.27 4.73
C PHE A 237 8.59 -23.57 4.49
N PHE A 238 9.13 -23.10 3.36
CA PHE A 238 10.54 -23.30 3.00
C PHE A 238 11.48 -22.24 3.54
N GLY A 239 11.07 -21.41 4.51
CA GLY A 239 11.94 -20.47 5.19
C GLY A 239 12.41 -19.26 4.36
N TYR A 240 11.81 -19.00 3.18
CA TYR A 240 12.20 -17.86 2.34
C TYR A 240 12.03 -16.48 3.00
N TYR A 241 11.26 -16.41 4.07
CA TYR A 241 11.08 -15.20 4.88
C TYR A 241 12.02 -15.10 6.08
N GLU A 242 12.70 -16.17 6.46
CA GLU A 242 13.47 -16.25 7.72
C GLU A 242 14.84 -15.58 7.65
N SER A 243 15.52 -15.65 6.51
CA SER A 243 16.86 -15.07 6.35
C SER A 243 16.90 -13.55 6.54
N VAL A 244 15.81 -12.87 6.22
CA VAL A 244 15.68 -11.42 6.34
C VAL A 244 15.17 -11.01 7.73
N GLU A 245 14.32 -11.83 8.36
CA GLU A 245 13.82 -11.59 9.73
C GLU A 245 14.95 -11.59 10.76
N LYS A 246 15.91 -12.50 10.64
CA LYS A 246 17.07 -12.56 11.56
C LYS A 246 17.93 -11.31 11.51
N ILE A 247 18.11 -10.73 10.31
CA ILE A 247 18.87 -9.49 10.11
C ILE A 247 18.09 -8.30 10.68
N SER A 248 16.79 -8.24 10.42
CA SER A 248 15.93 -7.14 10.86
C SER A 248 15.76 -7.10 12.39
N ARG A 249 15.53 -8.25 13.03
CA ARG A 249 15.47 -8.34 14.51
C ARG A 249 16.78 -7.93 15.19
N LYS A 250 17.92 -8.27 14.59
CA LYS A 250 19.22 -7.89 15.11
C LYS A 250 19.42 -6.37 15.09
N ASN A 251 19.00 -5.71 14.02
CA ASN A 251 19.11 -4.25 13.86
C ASN A 251 18.12 -3.50 14.78
N TYR A 252 16.87 -3.99 14.92
CA TYR A 252 15.87 -3.41 15.81
C TYR A 252 16.25 -3.49 17.28
N MET A 253 16.88 -4.60 17.71
CA MET A 253 17.36 -4.78 19.09
C MET A 253 18.60 -3.92 19.39
N THR A 254 19.42 -3.60 18.37
CA THR A 254 20.59 -2.72 18.52
C THR A 254 20.18 -1.25 18.68
N ASP A 255 19.20 -0.79 17.90
CA ASP A 255 18.73 0.61 17.95
C ASP A 255 18.00 0.94 19.27
N ARG A 256 17.26 0.01 19.86
CA ARG A 256 16.64 0.21 21.18
C ARG A 256 17.65 0.25 22.33
N LYS A 257 18.81 -0.41 22.21
CA LYS A 257 19.87 -0.37 23.24
C LYS A 257 20.72 0.90 23.17
N SER A 258 20.66 1.65 22.06
CA SER A 258 21.38 2.92 21.91
C SER A 258 20.56 4.16 22.33
N THR A 259 19.28 3.97 22.70
CA THR A 259 18.35 5.02 23.14
C THR A 259 17.95 4.94 24.60
N THR A 260 18.53 4.02 25.36
CA THR A 260 18.50 3.96 26.83
C THR A 260 19.87 4.26 27.40
#